data_e49c8a4fed5487fd46974de4c8daa0f9
#
_entry.id   e49c8a4fed5487fd46974de4c8daa0f9
#
_cell.length_a   1.000
_cell.length_b   1.000
_cell.length_c   1.000
_cell.angle_alpha   90.00
_cell.angle_beta   90.00
_cell.angle_gamma   90.00
#
_symmetry.space_group_name_H-M   'P 1'
#
loop_
_entity.id
_entity.type
_entity.pdbx_description
1 polymer ?
#
loop_
_entity_poly.entity_id
_entity_poly.type
_entity_poly.pdbx_seq_one_letter_code
_entity_poly.pdbx_strand_id
1 'polypeptide(L)'
;MSPKVIPAYLEEIEQLLFNYSDIYVEEYKIVVLTPERANLRLRVRVAFGYLLAISEILVVVDNQITYIDYRYHFQDEQNKLIFRYDNTPHFPNLSSFPHHKHLPDRVIACKKPHITTVLEEAMDFLG
;
A
#
# COMPACT_ATOMS: atom_id res chain seq x y z
N MET A 1 4.09 27.24 10.52
CA MET A 1 3.08 26.22 10.85
C MET A 1 3.59 24.88 10.40
N SER A 2 3.58 23.94 11.30
CA SER A 2 3.93 22.58 10.94
C SER A 2 2.87 22.01 10.01
N PRO A 3 3.27 21.47 8.85
CA PRO A 3 2.31 20.82 7.97
C PRO A 3 1.72 19.60 8.67
N LYS A 4 0.42 19.46 8.56
CA LYS A 4 -0.29 18.31 9.11
C LYS A 4 -0.57 17.28 8.01
N VAL A 5 0.37 17.13 7.08
CA VAL A 5 0.21 16.26 5.90
C VAL A 5 0.17 14.80 6.30
N ILE A 6 1.14 14.37 7.12
CA ILE A 6 1.18 12.98 7.57
C ILE A 6 -0.03 12.64 8.43
N PRO A 7 -0.38 13.42 9.48
CA PRO A 7 -1.60 13.13 10.23
C PRO A 7 -2.87 13.06 9.37
N ALA A 8 -3.00 13.95 8.39
CA ALA A 8 -4.15 13.92 7.48
C ALA A 8 -4.19 12.67 6.63
N TYR A 9 -3.04 12.22 6.13
CA TYR A 9 -2.92 10.99 5.36
C TYR A 9 -3.31 9.77 6.21
N LEU A 10 -2.82 9.72 7.44
CA LEU A 10 -3.15 8.62 8.35
C LEU A 10 -4.65 8.58 8.67
N GLU A 11 -5.26 9.75 8.83
CA GLU A 11 -6.69 9.85 9.05
C GLU A 11 -7.48 9.30 7.85
N GLU A 12 -7.04 9.59 6.62
CA GLU A 12 -7.65 9.02 5.42
C GLU A 12 -7.58 7.49 5.41
N ILE A 13 -6.42 6.94 5.78
CA ILE A 13 -6.25 5.48 5.84
C ILE A 13 -7.18 4.88 6.89
N GLU A 14 -7.24 5.48 8.08
CA GLU A 14 -8.08 4.98 9.16
C GLU A 14 -9.55 5.04 8.77
N GLN A 15 -9.96 6.12 8.11
CA GLN A 15 -11.32 6.24 7.62
C GLN A 15 -11.64 5.21 6.53
N LEU A 16 -10.69 4.97 5.64
CA LEU A 16 -10.82 3.95 4.61
C LEU A 16 -11.05 2.56 5.23
N LEU A 17 -10.23 2.20 6.21
CA LEU A 17 -10.35 0.91 6.90
C LEU A 17 -11.68 0.79 7.63
N PHE A 18 -12.12 1.88 8.25
CA PHE A 18 -13.37 1.90 9.00
C PHE A 18 -14.59 1.63 8.10
N ASN A 19 -14.48 1.98 6.81
CA ASN A 19 -15.59 1.78 5.86
C ASN A 19 -15.81 0.31 5.48
N TYR A 20 -14.90 -0.59 5.85
CA TYR A 20 -15.04 -2.02 5.57
C TYR A 20 -15.33 -2.77 6.87
N SER A 21 -16.47 -3.43 6.96
CA SER A 21 -16.88 -4.16 8.16
C SER A 21 -16.35 -5.61 8.19
N ASP A 22 -15.90 -6.12 7.05
CA ASP A 22 -15.52 -7.53 6.88
C ASP A 22 -14.02 -7.73 6.77
N ILE A 23 -13.24 -6.76 7.25
CA ILE A 23 -11.78 -6.87 7.31
C ILE A 23 -11.33 -6.92 8.76
N TYR A 24 -10.15 -7.50 8.98
CA TYR A 24 -9.49 -7.53 10.28
C TYR A 24 -8.12 -6.89 10.15
N VAL A 25 -7.90 -5.79 10.88
CA VAL A 25 -6.59 -5.12 10.89
C VAL A 25 -5.69 -5.88 11.86
N GLU A 26 -4.76 -6.65 11.30
CA GLU A 26 -3.83 -7.47 12.06
C GLU A 26 -2.67 -6.65 12.62
N GLU A 27 -2.22 -5.66 11.85
CA GLU A 27 -1.15 -4.75 12.25
C GLU A 27 -1.39 -3.39 11.62
N TYR A 28 -1.26 -2.34 12.42
CA TYR A 28 -1.24 -0.97 11.96
C TYR A 28 -0.17 -0.23 12.75
N LYS A 29 0.97 0.00 12.12
CA LYS A 29 2.13 0.57 12.79
C LYS A 29 2.65 1.77 12.03
N ILE A 30 2.77 2.90 12.74
CA ILE A 30 3.30 4.14 12.21
C ILE A 30 4.52 4.50 13.05
N VAL A 31 5.64 4.75 12.37
CA VAL A 31 6.84 5.30 13.01
C VAL A 31 7.07 6.67 12.40
N VAL A 32 6.78 7.72 13.19
CA VAL A 32 6.99 9.10 12.77
C VAL A 32 8.40 9.49 13.19
N LEU A 33 9.30 9.64 12.20
CA LEU A 33 10.69 9.98 12.46
C LEU A 33 10.85 11.49 12.65
N THR A 34 10.16 12.27 11.83
CA THR A 34 10.07 13.74 11.91
C THR A 34 8.68 14.14 11.44
N PRO A 35 8.27 15.40 11.58
CA PRO A 35 6.98 15.85 11.03
C PRO A 35 6.85 15.62 9.51
N GLU A 36 8.00 15.47 8.81
CA GLU A 36 8.03 15.30 7.35
C GLU A 36 8.36 13.87 6.92
N ARG A 37 8.56 12.92 7.85
CA ARG A 37 8.97 11.57 7.49
C ARG A 37 8.34 10.52 8.38
N ALA A 38 7.77 9.49 7.78
CA ALA A 38 7.14 8.39 8.51
C ALA A 38 7.24 7.08 7.72
N ASN A 39 7.25 5.98 8.47
CA ASN A 39 7.14 4.63 7.92
C ASN A 39 5.79 4.05 8.36
N LEU A 40 5.08 3.46 7.40
CA LEU A 40 3.78 2.84 7.62
C LEU A 40 3.86 1.35 7.35
N ARG A 41 3.31 0.55 8.25
CA ARG A 41 3.07 -0.88 8.02
C ARG A 41 1.63 -1.19 8.38
N LEU A 42 0.94 -1.85 7.46
CA LEU A 42 -0.47 -2.20 7.61
C LEU A 42 -0.66 -3.64 7.12
N ARG A 43 -1.27 -4.49 7.93
CA ARG A 43 -1.62 -5.86 7.56
C ARG A 43 -3.10 -6.04 7.79
N VAL A 44 -3.81 -6.37 6.73
CA VAL A 44 -5.26 -6.53 6.75
C VAL A 44 -5.61 -7.94 6.28
N ARG A 45 -6.30 -8.68 7.15
CA ARG A 45 -6.88 -9.98 6.78
C ARG A 45 -8.25 -9.74 6.21
N VAL A 46 -8.52 -10.36 5.09
CA VAL A 46 -9.82 -10.33 4.46
C VAL A 46 -10.26 -11.75 4.19
N ALA A 47 -11.55 -11.99 4.10
CA ALA A 47 -12.24 -13.27 3.91
C ALA A 47 -11.35 -14.51 3.79
N PHE A 48 -11.61 -15.56 4.54
CA PHE A 48 -10.95 -16.89 4.40
C PHE A 48 -9.42 -16.89 4.56
N GLY A 49 -8.86 -15.85 5.19
CA GLY A 49 -7.43 -15.83 5.48
C GLY A 49 -6.55 -15.16 4.43
N TYR A 50 -7.12 -14.47 3.45
CA TYR A 50 -6.35 -13.64 2.52
C TYR A 50 -5.68 -12.49 3.26
N LEU A 51 -4.52 -12.07 2.79
CA LEU A 51 -3.74 -11.01 3.45
C LEU A 51 -3.37 -9.93 2.46
N LEU A 52 -3.69 -8.68 2.82
CA LEU A 52 -3.16 -7.50 2.17
C LEU A 52 -2.13 -6.87 3.10
N ALA A 53 -0.87 -6.89 2.68
CA ALA A 53 0.24 -6.32 3.45
C ALA A 53 0.74 -5.06 2.74
N ILE A 54 0.74 -3.96 3.45
CA ILE A 54 1.11 -2.64 2.93
C ILE A 54 2.30 -2.11 3.71
N SER A 55 3.29 -1.58 2.98
CA SER A 55 4.46 -0.93 3.56
C SER A 55 4.75 0.33 2.76
N GLU A 56 4.97 1.44 3.45
CA GLU A 56 5.28 2.73 2.81
C GLU A 56 6.34 3.47 3.60
N ILE A 57 7.28 4.09 2.88
CA ILE A 57 8.20 5.07 3.44
C ILE A 57 7.83 6.42 2.83
N LEU A 58 7.39 7.34 3.68
CA LEU A 58 6.80 8.61 3.29
C LEU A 58 7.73 9.77 3.64
N VAL A 59 7.83 10.72 2.73
CA VAL A 59 8.49 12.02 2.96
C VAL A 59 7.58 13.12 2.46
N VAL A 60 7.44 14.19 3.25
CA VAL A 60 6.66 15.36 2.83
C VAL A 60 7.61 16.34 2.15
N VAL A 61 7.31 16.70 0.90
CA VAL A 61 8.04 17.69 0.11
C VAL A 61 7.01 18.64 -0.48
N ASP A 62 7.19 19.93 -0.24
CA ASP A 62 6.27 20.98 -0.74
C ASP A 62 4.81 20.67 -0.36
N ASN A 63 4.59 20.31 0.90
CA ASN A 63 3.26 19.96 1.45
C ASN A 63 2.59 18.78 0.77
N GLN A 64 3.37 17.92 0.09
CA GLN A 64 2.83 16.72 -0.57
C GLN A 64 3.64 15.50 -0.14
N ILE A 65 2.97 14.35 -0.08
CA ILE A 65 3.64 13.10 0.23
C ILE A 65 4.37 12.60 -1.00
N THR A 66 5.66 12.27 -0.80
CA THR A 66 6.46 11.53 -1.76
C THR A 66 6.69 10.15 -1.17
N TYR A 67 6.41 9.12 -1.94
CA TYR A 67 6.61 7.74 -1.52
C TYR A 67 8.00 7.30 -1.95
N ILE A 68 8.95 7.29 -1.00
CA ILE A 68 10.32 6.86 -1.28
C ILE A 68 10.33 5.38 -1.63
N ASP A 69 9.55 4.59 -0.90
CA ASP A 69 9.45 3.16 -1.09
C ASP A 69 8.03 2.73 -0.75
N TYR A 70 7.47 1.81 -1.52
CA TYR A 70 6.18 1.24 -1.19
C TYR A 70 6.08 -0.19 -1.67
N ARG A 71 5.25 -0.97 -0.97
CA ARG A 71 4.90 -2.33 -1.36
C ARG A 71 3.46 -2.59 -0.94
N TYR A 72 2.63 -2.99 -1.90
CA TYR A 72 1.24 -3.41 -1.67
C TYR A 72 1.12 -4.83 -2.15
N HIS A 73 1.09 -5.78 -1.22
CA HIS A 73 1.17 -7.21 -1.51
C HIS A 73 -0.12 -7.90 -1.08
N PHE A 74 -0.78 -8.57 -2.02
CA PHE A 74 -1.99 -9.34 -1.75
C PHE A 74 -1.74 -10.81 -2.07
N GLN A 75 -2.07 -11.67 -1.11
CA GLN A 75 -1.86 -13.11 -1.23
C GLN A 75 -3.07 -13.88 -0.71
N ASP A 76 -3.19 -15.14 -1.16
CA ASP A 76 -4.27 -16.01 -0.70
C ASP A 76 -3.91 -16.68 0.64
N GLU A 77 -4.79 -17.57 1.13
CA GLU A 77 -4.64 -18.26 2.41
C GLU A 77 -3.48 -19.26 2.41
N GLN A 78 -2.94 -19.60 1.24
CA GLN A 78 -1.79 -20.49 1.09
C GLN A 78 -0.50 -19.70 0.83
N ASN A 79 -0.53 -18.38 1.06
CA ASN A 79 0.60 -17.46 0.86
C ASN A 79 1.01 -17.33 -0.61
N LYS A 80 0.11 -17.63 -1.55
CA LYS A 80 0.39 -17.46 -2.97
C LYS A 80 0.06 -16.04 -3.40
N LEU A 81 0.96 -15.46 -4.19
CA LEU A 81 0.78 -14.11 -4.71
C LEU A 81 -0.45 -14.01 -5.59
N ILE A 82 -1.28 -13.00 -5.33
CA ILE A 82 -2.35 -12.58 -6.23
C ILE A 82 -1.88 -11.36 -7.01
N PHE A 83 -1.42 -10.32 -6.32
CA PHE A 83 -0.75 -9.20 -6.96
C PHE A 83 0.18 -8.50 -5.98
N ARG A 84 1.15 -7.75 -6.53
CA ARG A 84 1.99 -6.86 -5.71
C ARG A 84 2.41 -5.65 -6.53
N TYR A 85 2.17 -4.49 -5.99
CA TYR A 85 2.70 -3.23 -6.52
C TYR A 85 3.89 -2.81 -5.69
N ASP A 86 5.00 -2.44 -6.34
CA ASP A 86 6.14 -1.84 -5.65
C ASP A 86 6.99 -1.01 -6.62
N ASN A 87 7.96 -0.28 -6.07
CA ASN A 87 8.86 0.56 -6.84
C ASN A 87 10.32 0.15 -6.69
N THR A 88 10.59 -1.11 -6.36
CA THR A 88 11.96 -1.63 -6.36
C THR A 88 12.51 -1.58 -7.78
N PRO A 89 13.69 -0.97 -8.02
CA PRO A 89 14.15 -0.69 -9.37
C PRO A 89 14.79 -1.90 -10.06
N HIS A 90 14.03 -2.97 -10.27
CA HIS A 90 14.49 -4.23 -10.84
C HIS A 90 14.16 -4.39 -12.33
N PHE A 91 13.27 -3.56 -12.89
CA PHE A 91 12.77 -3.75 -14.26
C PHE A 91 12.90 -2.46 -15.06
N PRO A 92 14.15 -2.08 -15.46
CA PRO A 92 14.38 -0.79 -16.11
C PRO A 92 13.75 -0.66 -17.51
N ASN A 93 13.36 -1.78 -18.13
CA ASN A 93 12.74 -1.77 -19.45
C ASN A 93 11.25 -1.48 -19.43
N LEU A 94 10.61 -1.47 -18.26
CA LEU A 94 9.20 -1.14 -18.17
C LEU A 94 9.00 0.37 -18.30
N SER A 95 7.96 0.77 -19.04
CA SER A 95 7.65 2.19 -19.26
C SER A 95 7.33 2.95 -17.96
N SER A 96 6.88 2.24 -16.93
CA SER A 96 6.54 2.81 -15.62
C SER A 96 7.70 2.80 -14.63
N PHE A 97 8.89 2.35 -15.06
CA PHE A 97 10.04 2.21 -14.17
C PHE A 97 10.21 3.43 -13.26
N PRO A 98 10.45 3.26 -11.93
CA PRO A 98 10.66 2.01 -11.21
C PRO A 98 9.37 1.29 -10.78
N HIS A 99 8.22 1.85 -11.06
CA HIS A 99 6.93 1.32 -10.65
C HIS A 99 6.55 0.11 -11.50
N HIS A 100 6.01 -0.93 -10.85
CA HIS A 100 5.57 -2.12 -11.58
C HIS A 100 4.56 -2.90 -10.75
N LYS A 101 3.90 -3.86 -11.40
CA LYS A 101 2.95 -4.76 -10.76
C LYS A 101 3.34 -6.20 -11.05
N HIS A 102 3.49 -7.00 -10.00
CA HIS A 102 3.69 -8.44 -10.09
C HIS A 102 2.33 -9.13 -10.13
N LEU A 103 2.13 -9.99 -11.11
CA LEU A 103 1.04 -10.95 -11.18
C LEU A 103 1.62 -12.34 -10.96
N PRO A 104 0.79 -13.38 -10.75
CA PRO A 104 1.33 -14.73 -10.47
C PRO A 104 2.30 -15.25 -11.53
N ASP A 105 2.15 -14.84 -12.79
CA ASP A 105 2.93 -15.38 -13.90
C ASP A 105 3.76 -14.34 -14.65
N ARG A 106 3.70 -13.06 -14.28
CA ARG A 106 4.42 -12.00 -15.01
C ARG A 106 4.50 -10.71 -14.22
N VAL A 107 5.35 -9.81 -14.71
CA VAL A 107 5.47 -8.45 -14.20
C VAL A 107 5.04 -7.49 -15.32
N ILE A 108 4.21 -6.53 -14.99
CA ILE A 108 3.69 -5.58 -15.98
C ILE A 108 3.99 -4.14 -15.57
N ALA A 109 4.02 -3.25 -16.56
CA ALA A 109 4.13 -1.81 -16.32
C ALA A 109 2.87 -1.34 -15.61
N CYS A 110 3.04 -0.56 -14.54
CA CYS A 110 1.92 0.00 -13.80
C CYS A 110 2.40 1.15 -12.93
N LYS A 111 1.70 2.27 -12.96
CA LYS A 111 1.99 3.37 -12.05
C LYS A 111 1.59 3.00 -10.63
N LYS A 112 2.13 3.72 -9.65
CA LYS A 112 1.74 3.53 -8.27
C LYS A 112 0.24 3.81 -8.11
N PRO A 113 -0.55 2.83 -7.62
CA PRO A 113 -1.95 3.07 -7.32
C PRO A 113 -2.11 3.81 -6.00
N HIS A 114 -3.27 4.40 -5.79
CA HIS A 114 -3.65 4.91 -4.48
C HIS A 114 -4.02 3.72 -3.58
N ILE A 115 -3.78 3.86 -2.28
CA ILE A 115 -4.06 2.79 -1.32
C ILE A 115 -5.55 2.38 -1.34
N THR A 116 -6.45 3.33 -1.59
CA THR A 116 -7.88 3.04 -1.74
C THR A 116 -8.13 2.07 -2.89
N THR A 117 -7.49 2.31 -4.03
CA THR A 117 -7.62 1.45 -5.21
C THR A 117 -7.11 0.04 -4.93
N VAL A 118 -6.01 -0.06 -4.19
CA VAL A 118 -5.43 -1.37 -3.83
C VAL A 118 -6.42 -2.18 -2.99
N LEU A 119 -7.02 -1.55 -1.99
CA LEU A 119 -8.00 -2.23 -1.14
C LEU A 119 -9.24 -2.63 -1.94
N GLU A 120 -9.72 -1.74 -2.81
CA GLU A 120 -10.84 -2.05 -3.70
C GLU A 120 -10.53 -3.25 -4.60
N GLU A 121 -9.32 -3.29 -5.17
CA GLU A 121 -8.91 -4.40 -6.03
C GLU A 121 -8.90 -5.71 -5.26
N ALA A 122 -8.37 -5.70 -4.04
CA ALA A 122 -8.34 -6.90 -3.19
C ALA A 122 -9.76 -7.38 -2.88
N MET A 123 -10.66 -6.47 -2.52
CA MET A 123 -12.03 -6.82 -2.20
C MET A 123 -12.80 -7.31 -3.44
N ASP A 124 -12.57 -6.67 -4.60
CA ASP A 124 -13.19 -7.08 -5.85
C ASP A 124 -12.74 -8.47 -6.28
N PHE A 125 -11.48 -8.82 -6.02
CA PHE A 125 -10.96 -10.16 -6.31
C PHE A 125 -11.73 -11.23 -5.54
N LEU A 126 -12.17 -10.93 -4.33
CA LEU A 126 -12.90 -11.87 -3.48
C LEU A 126 -14.37 -12.01 -3.90
N GLY A 127 -14.81 -11.17 -4.75
CA GLY A 127 -16.16 -11.18 -5.27
C GLY A 127 -17.15 -10.40 -4.54
#